data_a196dc3227169573c8f2797b57b150b9
#
_entry.id   a196dc3227169573c8f2797b57b150b9
#
_cell.length_a   1.000
_cell.length_b   1.000
_cell.length_c   1.000
_cell.angle_alpha   90.00
_cell.angle_beta   90.00
_cell.angle_gamma   90.00
#
_symmetry.space_group_name_H-M   'P 1'
#
loop_
_entity.id
_entity.type
_entity.pdbx_description
1 polymer ?
#
loop_
_entity_poly.entity_id
_entity_poly.type
_entity_poly.pdbx_seq_one_letter_code
_entity_poly.pdbx_strand_id
1 'polypeptide(L)'
;MTAQPSVAPARWQEAVIERIVPQTPRVVSVFLRSGLQAHLAGQHLDVRLTAPDGYQAQRSYSIASAPGTQGIELAVERLEQGEVSAFFHEVARAGDTIEVRGPIGGHFVWRIEDGGPVLLIAGGSGIVPLMAMVRAWSAAQPNTPVLLVYSARTWEELVFRDELLDTQAHQPDFSVVVTTTRGPRRRSEDLDRRLDRSLLRELLTRWGRVPRHVYVCGSNVFVEAVTAGLVLEAVPAGRIRTERFGGEN
;
A
#
# COMPACT_ATOMS: atom_id res chain seq x y z
N MET A 1 0.97 -9.69 32.70
CA MET A 1 -0.07 -8.87 32.04
C MET A 1 0.47 -7.47 31.88
N THR A 2 1.13 -7.18 30.76
CA THR A 2 1.60 -5.83 30.43
C THR A 2 0.43 -5.09 29.79
N ALA A 3 -0.06 -4.04 30.46
CA ALA A 3 -1.10 -3.16 29.94
C ALA A 3 -0.63 -2.58 28.59
N GLN A 4 -1.40 -2.81 27.52
CA GLN A 4 -1.20 -2.09 26.27
C GLN A 4 -1.41 -0.60 26.57
N PRO A 5 -0.50 0.29 26.11
CA PRO A 5 -0.71 1.72 26.26
C PRO A 5 -2.01 2.09 25.54
N SER A 6 -2.91 2.73 26.30
CA SER A 6 -4.13 3.32 25.75
C SER A 6 -3.72 4.37 24.72
N VAL A 7 -3.86 4.04 23.45
CA VAL A 7 -3.67 5.01 22.37
C VAL A 7 -4.82 6.01 22.47
N ALA A 8 -4.51 7.26 22.77
CA ALA A 8 -5.50 8.33 22.76
C ALA A 8 -6.20 8.37 21.39
N PRO A 9 -7.52 8.61 21.33
CA PRO A 9 -8.25 8.63 20.05
C PRO A 9 -7.61 9.67 19.13
N ALA A 10 -7.32 9.25 17.90
CA ALA A 10 -6.74 10.12 16.90
C ALA A 10 -7.67 11.33 16.66
N ARG A 11 -7.10 12.54 16.78
CA ARG A 11 -7.85 13.80 16.61
C ARG A 11 -7.65 14.35 15.21
N TRP A 12 -8.65 15.07 14.71
CA TRP A 12 -8.52 15.87 13.50
C TRP A 12 -7.51 17.00 13.71
N GLN A 13 -6.63 17.19 12.76
CA GLN A 13 -5.64 18.27 12.74
C GLN A 13 -5.37 18.70 11.32
N GLU A 14 -4.85 19.89 11.16
CA GLU A 14 -4.47 20.43 9.86
C GLU A 14 -3.19 19.78 9.34
N ALA A 15 -3.16 19.56 8.03
CA ALA A 15 -1.99 19.18 7.27
C ALA A 15 -1.87 20.06 6.02
N VAL A 16 -0.66 20.49 5.71
CA VAL A 16 -0.37 21.30 4.54
C VAL A 16 0.09 20.42 3.41
N ILE A 17 -0.50 20.55 2.24
CA ILE A 17 -0.04 19.90 1.00
C ILE A 17 1.27 20.57 0.57
N GLU A 18 2.38 19.85 0.60
CA GLU A 18 3.67 20.39 0.16
C GLU A 18 3.86 20.27 -1.35
N ARG A 19 3.43 19.15 -1.91
CA ARG A 19 3.50 18.87 -3.36
C ARG A 19 2.56 17.75 -3.75
N ILE A 20 2.20 17.72 -5.03
CA ILE A 20 1.43 16.65 -5.67
C ILE A 20 2.22 16.18 -6.89
N VAL A 21 2.47 14.87 -6.99
CA VAL A 21 3.28 14.28 -8.05
C VAL A 21 2.49 13.18 -8.76
N PRO A 22 2.27 13.26 -10.08
CA PRO A 22 1.66 12.18 -10.84
C PRO A 22 2.50 10.89 -10.76
N GLN A 23 1.87 9.78 -10.43
CA GLN A 23 2.47 8.44 -10.44
C GLN A 23 2.05 7.65 -11.68
N THR A 24 0.77 7.72 -12.01
CA THR A 24 0.16 7.11 -13.18
C THR A 24 -0.93 8.05 -13.72
N PRO A 25 -1.57 7.77 -14.87
CA PRO A 25 -2.71 8.58 -15.33
C PRO A 25 -3.88 8.67 -14.34
N ARG A 26 -3.94 7.75 -13.37
CA ARG A 26 -5.04 7.68 -12.39
C ARG A 26 -4.62 7.85 -10.94
N VAL A 27 -3.33 7.94 -10.63
CA VAL A 27 -2.84 8.03 -9.25
C VAL A 27 -1.88 9.20 -9.11
N VAL A 28 -2.07 9.99 -8.07
CA VAL A 28 -1.15 11.05 -7.65
C VAL A 28 -0.62 10.76 -6.25
N SER A 29 0.67 11.02 -6.02
CA SER A 29 1.25 11.11 -4.69
C SER A 29 1.04 12.50 -4.13
N VAL A 30 0.44 12.58 -2.94
CA VAL A 30 0.20 13.82 -2.18
C VAL A 30 1.13 13.80 -0.97
N PHE A 31 2.03 14.76 -0.90
CA PHE A 31 2.96 14.90 0.21
C PHE A 31 2.45 15.94 1.19
N LEU A 32 2.31 15.51 2.46
CA LEU A 32 1.73 16.30 3.54
C LEU A 32 2.76 16.60 4.60
N ARG A 33 2.80 17.85 5.07
CA ARG A 33 3.45 18.23 6.31
C ARG A 33 2.38 18.39 7.40
N SER A 34 2.55 17.67 8.49
CA SER A 34 1.60 17.67 9.61
C SER A 34 2.30 17.45 10.94
N GLY A 35 1.60 17.75 12.03
CA GLY A 35 2.02 17.41 13.40
C GLY A 35 1.62 15.99 13.86
N LEU A 36 1.29 15.11 12.92
CA LEU A 36 0.89 13.74 13.24
C LEU A 36 2.01 12.97 13.97
N GLN A 37 1.60 12.07 14.85
CA GLN A 37 2.53 11.14 15.50
C GLN A 37 3.18 10.22 14.48
N ALA A 38 4.32 9.63 14.84
CA ALA A 38 4.98 8.63 14.01
C ALA A 38 4.02 7.48 13.69
N HIS A 39 3.97 7.10 12.41
CA HIS A 39 3.16 6.00 11.94
C HIS A 39 3.98 4.70 11.84
N LEU A 40 3.27 3.59 11.67
CA LEU A 40 3.83 2.28 11.34
C LEU A 40 3.52 1.95 9.87
N ALA A 41 4.39 1.15 9.23
CA ALA A 41 4.17 0.71 7.86
C ALA A 41 2.90 -0.14 7.75
N GLY A 42 1.96 0.27 6.89
CA GLY A 42 0.65 -0.34 6.71
C GLY A 42 -0.50 0.38 7.41
N GLN A 43 -0.25 1.50 8.11
CA GLN A 43 -1.32 2.35 8.65
C GLN A 43 -1.87 3.33 7.60
N HIS A 44 -3.00 3.94 7.89
CA HIS A 44 -3.69 4.91 7.05
C HIS A 44 -4.03 6.20 7.81
N LEU A 45 -4.44 7.21 7.07
CA LEU A 45 -5.06 8.44 7.55
C LEU A 45 -6.48 8.55 7.05
N ASP A 46 -7.36 9.13 7.86
CA ASP A 46 -8.57 9.74 7.34
C ASP A 46 -8.26 11.15 6.88
N VAL A 47 -8.76 11.51 5.71
CA VAL A 47 -8.74 12.85 5.14
C VAL A 47 -10.16 13.38 5.11
N ARG A 48 -10.36 14.63 5.52
CA ARG A 48 -11.64 15.32 5.47
C ARG A 48 -11.48 16.64 4.73
N LEU A 49 -12.39 16.89 3.82
CA LEU A 49 -12.57 18.15 3.14
C LEU A 49 -13.88 18.78 3.59
N THR A 50 -13.86 20.07 3.88
CA THR A 50 -15.04 20.83 4.28
C THR A 50 -15.32 21.91 3.22
N ALA A 51 -16.49 21.85 2.61
CA ALA A 51 -16.96 22.84 1.65
C ALA A 51 -17.42 24.13 2.36
N PRO A 52 -17.49 25.27 1.67
CA PRO A 52 -17.89 26.56 2.28
C PRO A 52 -19.28 26.58 2.93
N ASP A 53 -20.19 25.71 2.49
CA ASP A 53 -21.53 25.51 3.06
C ASP A 53 -21.55 24.59 4.29
N GLY A 54 -20.39 24.05 4.69
CA GLY A 54 -20.23 23.14 5.82
C GLY A 54 -20.37 21.66 5.47
N TYR A 55 -20.66 21.30 4.21
CA TYR A 55 -20.65 19.90 3.78
C TYR A 55 -19.26 19.28 3.95
N GLN A 56 -19.22 18.02 4.41
CA GLN A 56 -17.98 17.33 4.66
C GLN A 56 -17.91 16.01 3.89
N ALA A 57 -16.83 15.81 3.15
CA ALA A 57 -16.45 14.56 2.52
C ALA A 57 -15.23 13.97 3.21
N GLN A 58 -15.28 12.69 3.57
CA GLN A 58 -14.19 12.00 4.26
C GLN A 58 -13.84 10.70 3.55
N ARG A 59 -12.52 10.40 3.45
CA ARG A 59 -12.00 9.12 2.93
C ARG A 59 -10.72 8.74 3.66
N SER A 60 -10.52 7.41 3.78
CA SER A 60 -9.28 6.85 4.33
C SER A 60 -8.28 6.58 3.21
N TYR A 61 -7.01 6.94 3.45
CA TYR A 61 -5.90 6.70 2.53
C TYR A 61 -4.72 6.08 3.26
N SER A 62 -4.22 4.97 2.73
CA SER A 62 -3.03 4.31 3.26
C SER A 62 -1.81 5.22 3.11
N ILE A 63 -0.94 5.17 4.12
CA ILE A 63 0.34 5.90 4.11
C ILE A 63 1.34 5.11 3.26
N ALA A 64 1.96 5.80 2.29
CA ALA A 64 3.00 5.23 1.43
C ALA A 64 4.42 5.49 1.95
N SER A 65 4.64 6.57 2.70
CA SER A 65 5.96 6.91 3.26
C SER A 65 6.43 5.88 4.29
N ALA A 66 7.75 5.71 4.41
CA ALA A 66 8.33 4.89 5.47
C ALA A 66 8.09 5.53 6.85
N PRO A 67 7.95 4.74 7.92
CA PRO A 67 7.99 5.26 9.29
C PRO A 67 9.29 6.04 9.56
N GLY A 68 9.18 7.14 10.30
CA GLY A 68 10.33 7.97 10.67
C GLY A 68 10.82 8.96 9.62
N THR A 69 10.21 8.99 8.42
CA THR A 69 10.49 10.03 7.41
C THR A 69 9.81 11.34 7.79
N GLN A 70 10.39 12.47 7.34
CA GLN A 70 9.73 13.76 7.44
C GLN A 70 8.56 13.82 6.44
N GLY A 71 7.37 14.18 6.93
CA GLY A 71 6.17 14.28 6.12
C GLY A 71 5.52 12.91 5.85
N ILE A 72 4.35 12.98 5.26
CA ILE A 72 3.53 11.82 4.93
C ILE A 72 3.25 11.84 3.43
N GLU A 73 3.41 10.71 2.78
CA GLU A 73 2.96 10.51 1.41
C GLU A 73 1.71 9.64 1.40
N LEU A 74 0.67 10.12 0.74
CA LEU A 74 -0.52 9.37 0.38
C LEU A 74 -0.52 9.18 -1.14
N ALA A 75 -0.92 8.00 -1.62
CA ALA A 75 -1.17 7.81 -3.05
C ALA A 75 -2.67 7.69 -3.28
N VAL A 76 -3.22 8.62 -4.06
CA VAL A 76 -4.64 8.82 -4.25
C VAL A 76 -5.03 8.41 -5.67
N GLU A 77 -5.80 7.32 -5.78
CA GLU A 77 -6.40 6.91 -7.05
C GLU A 77 -7.66 7.74 -7.32
N ARG A 78 -7.77 8.29 -8.55
CA ARG A 78 -8.96 9.00 -9.00
C ARG A 78 -10.11 8.03 -9.21
N LEU A 79 -11.20 8.24 -8.49
CA LEU A 79 -12.47 7.54 -8.64
C LEU A 79 -13.46 8.44 -9.40
N GLU A 80 -14.27 7.86 -10.30
CA GLU A 80 -15.20 8.62 -11.15
C GLU A 80 -16.22 9.43 -10.36
N GLN A 81 -16.66 8.93 -9.22
CA GLN A 81 -17.63 9.59 -8.33
C GLN A 81 -17.01 9.95 -6.97
N GLY A 82 -15.67 10.00 -6.89
CA GLY A 82 -14.96 10.23 -5.64
C GLY A 82 -14.67 11.71 -5.41
N GLU A 83 -15.44 12.40 -4.56
CA GLU A 83 -15.26 13.83 -4.25
C GLU A 83 -13.86 14.15 -3.73
N VAL A 84 -13.37 13.41 -2.73
CA VAL A 84 -12.04 13.64 -2.14
C VAL A 84 -10.93 13.31 -3.13
N SER A 85 -11.05 12.23 -3.90
CA SER A 85 -10.06 11.90 -4.92
C SER A 85 -10.04 12.90 -6.06
N ALA A 86 -11.21 13.40 -6.51
CA ALA A 86 -11.29 14.44 -7.53
C ALA A 86 -10.62 15.74 -7.07
N PHE A 87 -10.82 16.15 -5.80
CA PHE A 87 -10.14 17.30 -5.22
C PHE A 87 -8.62 17.23 -5.39
N PHE A 88 -7.99 16.11 -5.04
CA PHE A 88 -6.54 15.94 -5.16
C PHE A 88 -6.03 15.96 -6.60
N HIS A 89 -6.84 15.52 -7.56
CA HIS A 89 -6.44 15.48 -8.97
C HIS A 89 -6.69 16.79 -9.72
N GLU A 90 -7.70 17.56 -9.33
CA GLU A 90 -8.19 18.68 -10.13
C GLU A 90 -8.00 20.04 -9.46
N VAL A 91 -8.16 20.09 -8.14
CA VAL A 91 -8.28 21.35 -7.40
C VAL A 91 -7.05 21.63 -6.53
N ALA A 92 -6.62 20.65 -5.75
CA ALA A 92 -5.58 20.78 -4.74
C ALA A 92 -4.25 21.31 -5.29
N ARG A 93 -3.61 22.19 -4.54
CA ARG A 93 -2.32 22.81 -4.87
C ARG A 93 -1.38 22.76 -3.66
N ALA A 94 -0.09 22.85 -3.92
CA ALA A 94 0.89 23.09 -2.87
C ALA A 94 0.56 24.36 -2.07
N GLY A 95 0.59 24.25 -0.75
CA GLY A 95 0.18 25.31 0.18
C GLY A 95 -1.24 25.17 0.71
N ASP A 96 -2.09 24.39 0.08
CA ASP A 96 -3.46 24.13 0.59
C ASP A 96 -3.42 23.37 1.91
N THR A 97 -4.40 23.67 2.77
CA THR A 97 -4.59 22.98 4.07
C THR A 97 -5.79 22.06 3.99
N ILE A 98 -5.62 20.83 4.48
CA ILE A 98 -6.67 19.82 4.61
C ILE A 98 -6.71 19.31 6.05
N GLU A 99 -7.81 18.71 6.44
CA GLU A 99 -7.90 18.05 7.75
C GLU A 99 -7.55 16.56 7.64
N VAL A 100 -6.71 16.09 8.56
CA VAL A 100 -6.29 14.70 8.64
C VAL A 100 -6.47 14.16 10.05
N ARG A 101 -6.72 12.87 10.14
CA ARG A 101 -6.81 12.14 11.41
C ARG A 101 -6.04 10.83 11.30
N GLY A 102 -5.19 10.56 12.28
CA GLY A 102 -4.39 9.33 12.30
C GLY A 102 -3.08 9.49 13.06
N PRO A 103 -2.13 8.54 12.86
CA PRO A 103 -2.27 7.32 12.05
C PRO A 103 -3.27 6.33 12.67
N ILE A 104 -3.98 5.59 11.81
CA ILE A 104 -5.03 4.64 12.19
C ILE A 104 -4.67 3.24 11.67
N GLY A 105 -5.14 2.21 12.38
CA GLY A 105 -4.91 0.81 12.02
C GLY A 105 -3.78 0.16 12.83
N GLY A 106 -3.81 -1.16 12.92
CA GLY A 106 -2.82 -1.95 13.68
C GLY A 106 -2.78 -3.41 13.27
N HIS A 107 -3.80 -3.89 12.54
CA HIS A 107 -3.85 -5.27 12.06
C HIS A 107 -2.95 -5.48 10.83
N PHE A 108 -2.92 -4.52 9.91
CA PHE A 108 -2.16 -4.56 8.65
C PHE A 108 -0.80 -3.88 8.79
N VAL A 109 -0.08 -4.17 9.86
CA VAL A 109 1.21 -3.54 10.18
C VAL A 109 2.32 -4.60 10.17
N TRP A 110 3.45 -4.24 9.56
CA TRP A 110 4.71 -4.97 9.67
C TRP A 110 5.81 -4.07 10.25
N ARG A 111 6.62 -4.65 11.11
CA ARG A 111 7.79 -4.01 11.71
C ARG A 111 9.04 -4.80 11.38
N ILE A 112 10.18 -4.13 11.35
CA ILE A 112 11.47 -4.78 11.06
C ILE A 112 11.76 -5.91 12.07
N GLU A 113 11.39 -5.71 13.32
CA GLU A 113 11.59 -6.68 14.40
C GLU A 113 10.76 -7.96 14.26
N ASP A 114 9.67 -7.90 13.48
CA ASP A 114 8.84 -9.06 13.17
C ASP A 114 9.61 -10.08 12.30
N GLY A 115 10.63 -9.62 11.57
CA GLY A 115 11.48 -10.43 10.69
C GLY A 115 10.71 -10.96 9.48
N GLY A 116 11.20 -12.06 8.90
CA GLY A 116 10.62 -12.67 7.71
C GLY A 116 10.97 -14.13 7.54
N PRO A 117 10.76 -14.72 6.36
CA PRO A 117 10.44 -14.12 5.04
C PRO A 117 9.06 -13.45 4.94
N VAL A 118 8.98 -12.37 4.15
CA VAL A 118 7.76 -11.58 3.98
C VAL A 118 7.24 -11.70 2.55
N LEU A 119 5.96 -12.03 2.40
CA LEU A 119 5.26 -12.05 1.12
C LEU A 119 4.26 -10.89 1.08
N LEU A 120 4.45 -9.99 0.13
CA LEU A 120 3.58 -8.84 -0.14
C LEU A 120 2.83 -9.09 -1.44
N ILE A 121 1.50 -8.93 -1.44
CA ILE A 121 0.68 -9.13 -2.65
C ILE A 121 -0.23 -7.92 -2.84
N ALA A 122 -0.01 -7.19 -3.92
CA ALA A 122 -0.73 -5.98 -4.28
C ALA A 122 -1.64 -6.17 -5.48
N GLY A 123 -2.86 -5.63 -5.41
CA GLY A 123 -3.75 -5.45 -6.56
C GLY A 123 -4.03 -3.96 -6.80
N GLY A 124 -3.56 -3.41 -7.92
CA GLY A 124 -3.74 -1.99 -8.25
C GLY A 124 -3.19 -1.05 -7.17
N SER A 125 -4.00 -0.11 -6.70
CA SER A 125 -3.66 0.83 -5.61
C SER A 125 -3.40 0.16 -4.25
N GLY A 126 -3.67 -1.14 -4.12
CA GLY A 126 -3.28 -1.95 -2.96
C GLY A 126 -1.77 -2.01 -2.70
N ILE A 127 -0.97 -1.52 -3.61
CA ILE A 127 0.48 -1.34 -3.40
C ILE A 127 0.81 -0.30 -2.32
N VAL A 128 -0.08 0.67 -2.08
CA VAL A 128 0.22 1.85 -1.25
C VAL A 128 0.67 1.50 0.17
N PRO A 129 -0.08 0.73 0.99
CA PRO A 129 0.37 0.35 2.32
C PRO A 129 1.58 -0.59 2.29
N LEU A 130 1.72 -1.40 1.24
CA LEU A 130 2.86 -2.30 1.05
C LEU A 130 4.13 -1.53 0.68
N MET A 131 4.00 -0.39 -0.02
CA MET A 131 5.13 0.48 -0.33
C MET A 131 5.77 1.06 0.94
N ALA A 132 4.97 1.42 1.95
CA ALA A 132 5.49 1.81 3.25
C ALA A 132 6.32 0.69 3.90
N MET A 133 5.89 -0.58 3.75
CA MET A 133 6.65 -1.74 4.25
C MET A 133 7.95 -1.95 3.45
N VAL A 134 7.91 -1.83 2.12
CA VAL A 134 9.11 -1.94 1.26
C VAL A 134 10.12 -0.85 1.60
N ARG A 135 9.68 0.40 1.75
CA ARG A 135 10.53 1.54 2.11
C ARG A 135 11.13 1.39 3.50
N ALA A 136 10.34 0.94 4.49
CA ALA A 136 10.83 0.65 5.84
C ALA A 136 11.89 -0.46 5.81
N TRP A 137 11.63 -1.53 5.06
CA TRP A 137 12.54 -2.64 4.86
C TRP A 137 13.84 -2.16 4.17
N SER A 138 13.72 -1.41 3.09
CA SER A 138 14.86 -0.90 2.32
C SER A 138 15.76 0.02 3.15
N ALA A 139 15.16 0.90 3.99
CA ALA A 139 15.91 1.79 4.86
C ALA A 139 16.67 1.06 5.98
N ALA A 140 16.10 0.00 6.52
CA ALA A 140 16.70 -0.79 7.60
C ALA A 140 17.72 -1.82 7.09
N GLN A 141 17.67 -2.20 5.81
CA GLN A 141 18.51 -3.20 5.16
C GLN A 141 18.65 -4.53 5.96
N PRO A 142 17.54 -5.12 6.43
CA PRO A 142 17.61 -6.34 7.20
C PRO A 142 17.90 -7.54 6.27
N ASN A 143 18.54 -8.59 6.80
CA ASN A 143 18.70 -9.88 6.10
C ASN A 143 17.36 -10.65 6.06
N THR A 144 16.32 -9.99 5.61
CA THR A 144 14.94 -10.51 5.58
C THR A 144 14.48 -10.59 4.13
N PRO A 145 14.30 -11.80 3.56
CA PRO A 145 13.82 -11.93 2.19
C PRO A 145 12.39 -11.40 2.05
N VAL A 146 12.18 -10.57 1.03
CA VAL A 146 10.87 -10.03 0.66
C VAL A 146 10.55 -10.38 -0.78
N LEU A 147 9.37 -10.96 -1.01
CA LEU A 147 8.78 -11.11 -2.34
C LEU A 147 7.54 -10.22 -2.43
N LEU A 148 7.55 -9.29 -3.38
CA LEU A 148 6.39 -8.52 -3.78
C LEU A 148 5.80 -9.10 -5.07
N VAL A 149 4.54 -9.51 -5.04
CA VAL A 149 3.75 -9.87 -6.23
C VAL A 149 2.78 -8.73 -6.49
N TYR A 150 2.94 -8.04 -7.62
CA TYR A 150 2.15 -6.87 -7.94
C TYR A 150 1.28 -7.11 -9.19
N SER A 151 -0.03 -7.17 -9.00
CA SER A 151 -1.01 -7.32 -10.07
C SER A 151 -1.60 -5.97 -10.47
N ALA A 152 -1.50 -5.63 -11.76
CA ALA A 152 -2.11 -4.44 -12.35
C ALA A 152 -2.82 -4.79 -13.66
N ARG A 153 -3.56 -3.85 -14.25
CA ARG A 153 -4.15 -4.05 -15.58
C ARG A 153 -3.09 -3.96 -16.66
N THR A 154 -2.27 -2.92 -16.61
CA THR A 154 -1.17 -2.68 -17.55
C THR A 154 0.08 -2.25 -16.82
N TRP A 155 1.20 -2.24 -17.50
CA TRP A 155 2.49 -1.78 -16.99
C TRP A 155 2.48 -0.30 -16.60
N GLU A 156 1.75 0.51 -17.34
CA GLU A 156 1.63 1.96 -17.13
C GLU A 156 0.80 2.33 -15.88
N GLU A 157 -0.02 1.39 -15.39
CA GLU A 157 -0.82 1.55 -14.17
C GLU A 157 -0.06 1.15 -12.89
N LEU A 158 1.19 0.70 -13.00
CA LEU A 158 2.01 0.36 -11.83
C LEU A 158 2.45 1.63 -11.08
N VAL A 159 1.89 1.83 -9.90
CA VAL A 159 2.28 2.91 -8.98
C VAL A 159 3.61 2.55 -8.34
N PHE A 160 4.51 3.53 -8.16
CA PHE A 160 5.87 3.35 -7.62
C PHE A 160 6.75 2.38 -8.41
N ARG A 161 6.42 2.13 -9.68
CA ARG A 161 7.09 1.14 -10.51
C ARG A 161 8.60 1.31 -10.52
N ASP A 162 9.07 2.50 -10.83
CA ASP A 162 10.50 2.75 -11.02
C ASP A 162 11.28 2.62 -9.70
N GLU A 163 10.68 3.03 -8.58
CA GLU A 163 11.25 2.84 -7.23
C GLU A 163 11.32 1.35 -6.84
N LEU A 164 10.29 0.56 -7.15
CA LEU A 164 10.30 -0.88 -6.89
C LEU A 164 11.35 -1.62 -7.71
N LEU A 165 11.54 -1.24 -8.97
CA LEU A 165 12.56 -1.83 -9.83
C LEU A 165 13.97 -1.44 -9.40
N ASP A 166 14.17 -0.18 -9.00
CA ASP A 166 15.43 0.30 -8.44
C ASP A 166 15.77 -0.43 -7.13
N THR A 167 14.80 -0.60 -6.24
CA THR A 167 14.97 -1.40 -5.01
C THR A 167 15.41 -2.83 -5.32
N GLN A 168 14.78 -3.50 -6.30
CA GLN A 168 15.18 -4.85 -6.71
C GLN A 168 16.61 -4.89 -7.28
N ALA A 169 17.00 -3.87 -8.05
CA ALA A 169 18.32 -3.82 -8.66
C ALA A 169 19.45 -3.67 -7.62
N HIS A 170 19.18 -3.01 -6.50
CA HIS A 170 20.20 -2.68 -5.50
C HIS A 170 20.15 -3.55 -4.23
N GLN A 171 19.05 -4.30 -4.01
CA GLN A 171 18.86 -5.08 -2.79
C GLN A 171 18.55 -6.55 -3.11
N PRO A 172 19.53 -7.46 -2.90
CA PRO A 172 19.41 -8.87 -3.33
C PRO A 172 18.33 -9.67 -2.60
N ASP A 173 17.94 -9.27 -1.40
CA ASP A 173 16.87 -9.92 -0.64
C ASP A 173 15.46 -9.41 -1.00
N PHE A 174 15.34 -8.45 -1.93
CA PHE A 174 14.06 -7.97 -2.47
C PHE A 174 13.82 -8.51 -3.88
N SER A 175 12.65 -9.06 -4.08
CA SER A 175 12.20 -9.48 -5.42
C SER A 175 10.81 -8.91 -5.71
N VAL A 176 10.62 -8.35 -6.90
CA VAL A 176 9.30 -7.96 -7.38
C VAL A 176 8.94 -8.71 -8.66
N VAL A 177 7.76 -9.32 -8.66
CA VAL A 177 7.15 -9.96 -9.82
C VAL A 177 5.87 -9.22 -10.16
N VAL A 178 5.79 -8.68 -11.37
CA VAL A 178 4.60 -8.01 -11.88
C VAL A 178 3.77 -9.00 -12.69
N THR A 179 2.44 -8.95 -12.51
CA THR A 179 1.51 -9.64 -13.39
C THR A 179 0.50 -8.64 -13.96
N THR A 180 0.43 -8.54 -15.30
CA THR A 180 -0.51 -7.67 -16.00
C THR A 180 -1.67 -8.47 -16.55
N THR A 181 -2.91 -7.93 -16.43
CA THR A 181 -4.13 -8.65 -16.87
C THR A 181 -4.69 -8.16 -18.19
N ARG A 182 -4.22 -7.04 -18.73
CA ARG A 182 -4.69 -6.40 -19.99
C ARG A 182 -3.56 -5.90 -20.87
N GLY A 183 -2.31 -6.23 -20.56
CA GLY A 183 -1.14 -5.83 -21.33
C GLY A 183 -0.07 -6.92 -21.32
N PRO A 184 0.89 -6.87 -22.24
CA PRO A 184 1.98 -7.84 -22.27
C PRO A 184 2.92 -7.65 -21.08
N ARG A 185 3.58 -8.73 -20.67
CA ARG A 185 4.72 -8.65 -19.75
C ARG A 185 5.84 -7.81 -20.36
N ARG A 186 6.58 -7.09 -19.54
CA ARG A 186 7.70 -6.25 -19.98
C ARG A 186 9.07 -6.81 -19.63
N ARG A 187 9.17 -7.65 -18.59
CA ARG A 187 10.41 -8.31 -18.15
C ARG A 187 10.24 -9.83 -18.23
N SER A 188 11.34 -10.56 -18.30
CA SER A 188 11.33 -12.04 -18.37
C SER A 188 10.73 -12.69 -17.12
N GLU A 189 10.91 -12.09 -15.96
CA GLU A 189 10.39 -12.54 -14.68
C GLU A 189 8.91 -12.21 -14.46
N ASP A 190 8.34 -11.30 -15.26
CA ASP A 190 6.95 -10.87 -15.18
C ASP A 190 5.99 -11.81 -15.94
N LEU A 191 4.71 -11.63 -15.68
CA LEU A 191 3.65 -12.48 -16.19
C LEU A 191 2.53 -11.63 -16.79
N ASP A 192 1.79 -12.19 -17.75
CA ASP A 192 0.69 -11.54 -18.46
C ASP A 192 -0.63 -12.30 -18.25
N ARG A 193 -0.90 -12.69 -17.02
CA ARG A 193 -2.11 -13.42 -16.64
C ARG A 193 -2.62 -13.00 -15.26
N ARG A 194 -3.85 -13.38 -14.94
CA ARG A 194 -4.42 -13.13 -13.59
C ARG A 194 -3.67 -13.91 -12.52
N LEU A 195 -3.57 -13.31 -11.35
CA LEU A 195 -3.05 -13.96 -10.16
C LEU A 195 -4.12 -14.94 -9.63
N ASP A 196 -4.01 -16.18 -10.05
CA ASP A 196 -4.83 -17.30 -9.61
C ASP A 196 -4.03 -18.26 -8.72
N ARG A 197 -4.69 -19.30 -8.22
CA ARG A 197 -4.05 -20.34 -7.39
C ARG A 197 -2.84 -20.98 -8.06
N SER A 198 -2.93 -21.26 -9.36
CA SER A 198 -1.83 -21.90 -10.10
C SER A 198 -0.60 -21.01 -10.13
N LEU A 199 -0.80 -19.71 -10.39
CA LEU A 199 0.28 -18.74 -10.39
C LEU A 199 0.86 -18.53 -8.98
N LEU A 200 0.04 -18.49 -7.95
CA LEU A 200 0.52 -18.41 -6.56
C LEU A 200 1.44 -19.59 -6.21
N ARG A 201 1.06 -20.82 -6.58
CA ARG A 201 1.90 -22.02 -6.41
C ARG A 201 3.23 -21.89 -7.14
N GLU A 202 3.20 -21.46 -8.40
CA GLU A 202 4.40 -21.26 -9.22
C GLU A 202 5.35 -20.25 -8.55
N LEU A 203 4.84 -19.10 -8.12
CA LEU A 203 5.63 -18.05 -7.49
C LEU A 203 6.20 -18.48 -6.14
N LEU A 204 5.42 -19.13 -5.29
CA LEU A 204 5.89 -19.65 -4.01
C LEU A 204 6.98 -20.71 -4.19
N THR A 205 6.80 -21.61 -5.17
CA THR A 205 7.80 -22.65 -5.50
C THR A 205 9.08 -22.02 -6.03
N ARG A 206 8.99 -21.05 -6.94
CA ARG A 206 10.15 -20.34 -7.49
C ARG A 206 10.89 -19.54 -6.41
N TRP A 207 10.17 -18.91 -5.50
CA TRP A 207 10.78 -18.17 -4.39
C TRP A 207 11.49 -19.12 -3.41
N GLY A 208 11.02 -20.34 -3.25
CA GLY A 208 11.65 -21.40 -2.45
C GLY A 208 11.69 -21.11 -0.95
N ARG A 209 10.82 -20.22 -0.46
CA ARG A 209 10.76 -19.85 0.96
C ARG A 209 9.34 -19.97 1.50
N VAL A 210 9.23 -20.34 2.77
CA VAL A 210 7.96 -20.37 3.49
C VAL A 210 7.73 -19.00 4.14
N PRO A 211 6.73 -18.22 3.71
CA PRO A 211 6.49 -16.89 4.27
C PRO A 211 6.09 -16.97 5.74
N ARG A 212 6.74 -16.16 6.57
CA ARG A 212 6.37 -15.96 7.98
C ARG A 212 5.23 -14.94 8.10
N HIS A 213 5.25 -13.93 7.25
CA HIS A 213 4.24 -12.87 7.19
C HIS A 213 3.76 -12.72 5.75
N VAL A 214 2.45 -12.58 5.59
CA VAL A 214 1.81 -12.37 4.29
C VAL A 214 0.86 -11.18 4.40
N TYR A 215 1.00 -10.21 3.50
CA TYR A 215 0.15 -9.05 3.42
C TYR A 215 -0.48 -8.96 2.04
N VAL A 216 -1.81 -8.96 1.99
CA VAL A 216 -2.57 -8.91 0.74
C VAL A 216 -3.44 -7.67 0.75
N CYS A 217 -3.27 -6.79 -0.25
CA CYS A 217 -4.05 -5.56 -0.36
C CYS A 217 -4.55 -5.33 -1.79
N GLY A 218 -5.80 -4.89 -1.91
CA GLY A 218 -6.46 -4.63 -3.20
C GLY A 218 -7.98 -4.58 -3.08
N SER A 219 -8.69 -4.78 -4.20
CA SER A 219 -10.15 -4.86 -4.20
C SER A 219 -10.66 -6.09 -3.43
N ASN A 220 -11.92 -6.07 -2.96
CA ASN A 220 -12.53 -7.19 -2.25
C ASN A 220 -12.37 -8.51 -3.00
N VAL A 221 -12.73 -8.53 -4.29
CA VAL A 221 -12.65 -9.73 -5.14
C VAL A 221 -11.20 -10.24 -5.27
N PHE A 222 -10.24 -9.32 -5.42
CA PHE A 222 -8.82 -9.67 -5.50
C PHE A 222 -8.33 -10.30 -4.21
N VAL A 223 -8.59 -9.65 -3.07
CA VAL A 223 -8.13 -10.12 -1.75
C VAL A 223 -8.73 -11.48 -1.42
N GLU A 224 -10.01 -11.70 -1.68
CA GLU A 224 -10.68 -12.98 -1.46
C GLU A 224 -10.06 -14.10 -2.31
N ALA A 225 -9.89 -13.88 -3.61
CA ALA A 225 -9.32 -14.87 -4.53
C ALA A 225 -7.89 -15.25 -4.13
N VAL A 226 -7.05 -14.25 -3.85
CA VAL A 226 -5.65 -14.45 -3.45
C VAL A 226 -5.55 -15.17 -2.11
N THR A 227 -6.33 -14.75 -1.11
CA THR A 227 -6.31 -15.36 0.23
C THR A 227 -6.77 -16.82 0.17
N ALA A 228 -7.85 -17.11 -0.55
CA ALA A 228 -8.32 -18.48 -0.75
C ALA A 228 -7.25 -19.33 -1.46
N GLY A 229 -6.60 -18.78 -2.50
CA GLY A 229 -5.51 -19.43 -3.21
C GLY A 229 -4.33 -19.76 -2.30
N LEU A 230 -3.89 -18.81 -1.47
CA LEU A 230 -2.78 -19.02 -0.52
C LEU A 230 -3.08 -20.11 0.52
N VAL A 231 -4.28 -20.13 1.07
CA VAL A 231 -4.71 -21.16 2.03
C VAL A 231 -4.71 -22.54 1.38
N LEU A 232 -5.17 -22.65 0.12
CA LEU A 232 -5.13 -23.88 -0.66
C LEU A 232 -3.69 -24.34 -1.02
N GLU A 233 -2.72 -23.42 -1.01
CA GLU A 233 -1.29 -23.72 -1.14
C GLU A 233 -0.59 -23.86 0.23
N ALA A 234 -1.36 -24.22 1.27
CA ALA A 234 -0.90 -24.52 2.62
C ALA A 234 -0.21 -23.33 3.35
N VAL A 235 -0.46 -22.09 2.94
CA VAL A 235 -0.06 -20.92 3.74
C VAL A 235 -1.03 -20.79 4.91
N PRO A 236 -0.56 -20.83 6.18
CA PRO A 236 -1.45 -20.76 7.33
C PRO A 236 -2.25 -19.45 7.36
N ALA A 237 -3.57 -19.52 7.50
CA ALA A 237 -4.44 -18.35 7.52
C ALA A 237 -4.03 -17.31 8.57
N GLY A 238 -3.55 -17.73 9.73
CA GLY A 238 -3.06 -16.83 10.78
C GLY A 238 -1.81 -16.01 10.43
N ARG A 239 -1.13 -16.32 9.32
CA ARG A 239 -0.01 -15.53 8.78
C ARG A 239 -0.44 -14.52 7.76
N ILE A 240 -1.69 -14.57 7.26
CA ILE A 240 -2.22 -13.71 6.21
C ILE A 240 -2.97 -12.55 6.85
N ARG A 241 -2.51 -11.33 6.57
CA ARG A 241 -3.18 -10.09 6.90
C ARG A 241 -3.69 -9.45 5.64
N THR A 242 -4.90 -8.92 5.69
CA THR A 242 -5.56 -8.36 4.50
C THR A 242 -6.05 -6.96 4.75
N GLU A 243 -5.96 -6.11 3.72
CA GLU A 243 -6.61 -4.81 3.67
C GLU A 243 -7.33 -4.66 2.32
N ARG A 244 -8.49 -4.01 2.33
CA ARG A 244 -9.36 -3.91 1.17
C ARG A 244 -9.63 -2.47 0.82
N PHE A 245 -9.55 -2.15 -0.48
CA PHE A 245 -10.04 -0.90 -1.04
C PHE A 245 -11.27 -1.17 -1.90
N GLY A 246 -12.17 -0.22 -1.91
CA GLY A 246 -13.42 -0.33 -2.64
C GLY A 246 -14.57 -0.15 -1.67
N GLY A 247 -15.34 0.91 -1.91
CA GLY A 247 -16.45 1.27 -1.10
C GLY A 247 -17.46 0.15 -0.93
N GLU A 248 -18.15 0.21 0.15
CA GLU A 248 -19.48 -0.41 0.28
C GLU A 248 -20.32 0.03 -0.92
N ASN A 249 -20.77 -0.92 -1.72
CA ASN A 249 -21.93 -0.76 -2.60
C ASN A 249 -23.19 -0.91 -1.75
#